data_8f916f95e3e069a1214404ce5fdd602c
#
_entry.id   8f916f95e3e069a1214404ce5fdd602c
#
_cell.length_a   1.000
_cell.length_b   1.000
_cell.length_c   1.000
_cell.angle_alpha   90.00
_cell.angle_beta   90.00
_cell.angle_gamma   90.00
#
_symmetry.space_group_name_H-M   'P 1'
#
loop_
_entity.id
_entity.type
_entity.pdbx_description
1 polymer ?
#
loop_
_entity_poly.entity_id
_entity_poly.type
_entity_poly.pdbx_seq_one_letter_code
_entity_poly.pdbx_strand_id
1 'polypeptide(L)'
;YNLCNITTDDCWMGNTTQDPGEYRAAAMFTGNTIDLGNAVQNFWQYRYKGITQCNIAIEKIAQLKFNDEKYQKRLIAEAKFLRGFYYFELVKNFGGVPLVMSLKMPSEVQGITRATSAETYAQIEQDFKDALADLPKKAELSANDIGRATSGAAKGMLAKAYLYQGKYAEAEPILQELTCRGSHASGTPEYELMGDFSQVWNIDYNNGKESLFEIQTSDDTQYSLGERY
;
A
#
# COMPACT_ATOMS: atom_id res chain seq x y z
N TYR A 1 5.25 -9.52 -1.61
CA TYR A 1 4.41 -10.26 -0.67
C TYR A 1 5.19 -11.40 -0.04
N ASN A 2 5.74 -12.32 -0.83
CA ASN A 2 6.38 -13.53 -0.33
C ASN A 2 7.53 -13.24 0.65
N LEU A 3 8.40 -12.28 0.35
CA LEU A 3 9.57 -12.01 1.20
C LEU A 3 9.18 -11.63 2.64
N CYS A 4 8.17 -10.80 2.83
CA CYS A 4 7.74 -10.36 4.17
C CYS A 4 7.01 -11.48 4.95
N ASN A 5 6.28 -12.36 4.26
CA ASN A 5 5.54 -13.43 4.89
C ASN A 5 6.45 -14.59 5.31
N ILE A 6 7.40 -14.99 4.43
CA ILE A 6 8.31 -16.09 4.72
C ILE A 6 9.35 -15.79 5.81
N THR A 7 9.51 -14.52 6.19
CA THR A 7 10.36 -14.12 7.33
C THR A 7 9.61 -14.09 8.65
N THR A 8 8.40 -14.64 8.70
CA THR A 8 7.59 -14.78 9.93
C THR A 8 7.54 -16.25 10.35
N ASP A 9 7.15 -16.48 11.58
CA ASP A 9 6.92 -17.81 12.14
C ASP A 9 5.60 -18.46 11.65
N ASP A 10 4.73 -17.67 11.03
CA ASP A 10 3.45 -18.13 10.48
C ASP A 10 3.56 -18.76 9.09
N CYS A 11 4.66 -18.52 8.37
CA CYS A 11 4.86 -19.00 7.02
C CYS A 11 6.20 -19.73 6.87
N TRP A 12 6.17 -20.86 6.20
CA TRP A 12 7.36 -21.65 5.89
C TRP A 12 7.45 -21.89 4.37
N MET A 13 8.63 -21.64 3.81
CA MET A 13 8.92 -22.11 2.45
C MET A 13 8.91 -23.62 2.43
N GLY A 14 8.16 -24.22 1.50
CA GLY A 14 8.17 -25.66 1.27
C GLY A 14 9.60 -26.19 1.18
N ASN A 15 9.83 -27.38 1.65
CA ASN A 15 11.18 -27.92 1.84
C ASN A 15 11.60 -28.79 0.64
N THR A 16 11.41 -28.29 -0.58
CA THR A 16 11.90 -28.99 -1.77
C THR A 16 13.22 -28.39 -2.26
N THR A 17 14.06 -29.19 -2.88
CA THR A 17 15.30 -28.72 -3.52
C THR A 17 15.07 -27.85 -4.73
N GLN A 18 13.80 -27.72 -5.16
CA GLN A 18 13.37 -26.88 -6.28
C GLN A 18 12.90 -25.48 -5.86
N ASP A 19 12.73 -25.24 -4.55
CA ASP A 19 12.35 -23.93 -4.06
C ASP A 19 13.48 -22.93 -4.30
N PRO A 20 13.15 -21.67 -4.72
CA PRO A 20 14.16 -20.65 -4.93
C PRO A 20 15.01 -20.44 -3.68
N GLY A 21 16.33 -20.59 -3.83
CA GLY A 21 17.27 -20.57 -2.70
C GLY A 21 17.26 -19.27 -1.91
N GLU A 22 17.00 -18.14 -2.57
CA GLU A 22 16.91 -16.83 -1.96
C GLU A 22 15.74 -16.69 -0.95
N TYR A 23 14.59 -17.28 -1.25
CA TYR A 23 13.44 -17.24 -0.34
C TYR A 23 13.64 -18.15 0.86
N ARG A 24 14.26 -19.32 0.64
CA ARG A 24 14.62 -20.21 1.75
C ARG A 24 15.66 -19.60 2.66
N ALA A 25 16.68 -18.95 2.10
CA ALA A 25 17.69 -18.22 2.87
C ALA A 25 17.06 -17.10 3.70
N ALA A 26 16.07 -16.38 3.13
CA ALA A 26 15.30 -15.36 3.84
C ALA A 26 14.51 -15.98 5.02
N ALA A 27 13.77 -17.05 4.78
CA ALA A 27 12.98 -17.74 5.82
C ALA A 27 13.83 -18.25 6.99
N MET A 28 15.04 -18.71 6.71
CA MET A 28 15.98 -19.24 7.70
C MET A 28 16.88 -18.17 8.32
N PHE A 29 16.80 -16.91 7.87
CA PHE A 29 17.72 -15.82 8.27
C PHE A 29 19.20 -16.17 8.08
N THR A 30 19.52 -17.05 7.14
CA THR A 30 20.88 -17.52 6.86
C THR A 30 21.50 -16.90 5.62
N GLY A 31 20.71 -16.10 4.88
CA GLY A 31 21.17 -15.48 3.63
C GLY A 31 22.13 -14.32 3.86
N ASN A 32 23.16 -14.28 3.06
CA ASN A 32 23.96 -13.06 2.85
C ASN A 32 23.34 -12.22 1.73
N THR A 33 23.92 -11.06 1.44
CA THR A 33 23.43 -10.14 0.39
C THR A 33 23.37 -10.76 -1.00
N ILE A 34 24.16 -11.79 -1.27
CA ILE A 34 24.19 -12.50 -2.56
C ILE A 34 23.02 -13.50 -2.62
N ASP A 35 22.80 -14.25 -1.56
CA ASP A 35 21.76 -15.27 -1.50
C ASP A 35 20.34 -14.68 -1.55
N LEU A 36 20.16 -13.47 -1.01
CA LEU A 36 18.89 -12.74 -1.00
C LEU A 36 18.70 -11.82 -2.22
N GLY A 37 19.71 -11.71 -3.09
CA GLY A 37 19.82 -10.67 -4.12
C GLY A 37 18.57 -10.54 -4.97
N ASN A 38 18.08 -11.61 -5.56
CA ASN A 38 16.91 -11.57 -6.45
C ASN A 38 15.61 -11.23 -5.68
N ALA A 39 15.40 -11.79 -4.50
CA ALA A 39 14.20 -11.52 -3.72
C ALA A 39 14.12 -10.05 -3.29
N VAL A 40 15.22 -9.51 -2.77
CA VAL A 40 15.33 -8.10 -2.36
C VAL A 40 15.27 -7.16 -3.56
N GLN A 41 15.98 -7.50 -4.64
CA GLN A 41 15.98 -6.73 -5.89
C GLN A 41 14.57 -6.66 -6.50
N ASN A 42 13.86 -7.79 -6.58
CA ASN A 42 12.51 -7.84 -7.10
C ASN A 42 11.55 -7.01 -6.23
N PHE A 43 11.68 -7.13 -4.90
CA PHE A 43 10.88 -6.32 -3.98
C PHE A 43 11.05 -4.82 -4.25
N TRP A 44 12.30 -4.34 -4.40
CA TRP A 44 12.64 -2.96 -4.73
C TRP A 44 12.10 -2.55 -6.09
N GLN A 45 12.39 -3.30 -7.13
CA GLN A 45 12.03 -2.98 -8.52
C GLN A 45 10.52 -2.88 -8.71
N TYR A 46 9.74 -3.81 -8.16
CA TYR A 46 8.28 -3.78 -8.31
C TYR A 46 7.65 -2.58 -7.61
N ARG A 47 8.18 -2.13 -6.46
CA ARG A 47 7.69 -0.91 -5.80
C ARG A 47 8.00 0.33 -6.59
N TYR A 48 9.22 0.46 -7.11
CA TYR A 48 9.56 1.60 -7.97
C TYR A 48 8.83 1.57 -9.31
N LYS A 49 8.57 0.39 -9.88
CA LYS A 49 7.69 0.27 -11.05
C LYS A 49 6.28 0.78 -10.74
N GLY A 50 5.72 0.43 -9.57
CA GLY A 50 4.44 0.97 -9.10
C GLY A 50 4.47 2.49 -8.93
N ILE A 51 5.52 3.04 -8.28
CA ILE A 51 5.71 4.49 -8.13
C ILE A 51 5.76 5.20 -9.49
N THR A 52 6.47 4.62 -10.46
CA THR A 52 6.53 5.18 -11.83
C THR A 52 5.15 5.21 -12.47
N GLN A 53 4.35 4.13 -12.35
CA GLN A 53 2.98 4.11 -12.87
C GLN A 53 2.08 5.14 -12.19
N CYS A 54 2.23 5.33 -10.87
CA CYS A 54 1.51 6.37 -10.14
C CYS A 54 1.90 7.78 -10.64
N ASN A 55 3.19 8.05 -10.84
CA ASN A 55 3.64 9.33 -11.37
C ASN A 55 3.09 9.59 -12.79
N ILE A 56 3.11 8.58 -13.66
CA ILE A 56 2.51 8.67 -15.00
C ILE A 56 1.02 9.01 -14.89
N ALA A 57 0.28 8.30 -14.03
CA ALA A 57 -1.15 8.54 -13.84
C ALA A 57 -1.41 9.96 -13.33
N ILE A 58 -0.70 10.42 -12.29
CA ILE A 58 -0.85 11.76 -11.71
C ILE A 58 -0.62 12.83 -12.77
N GLU A 59 0.47 12.74 -13.53
CA GLU A 59 0.81 13.76 -14.54
C GLU A 59 -0.10 13.71 -15.75
N LYS A 60 -0.38 12.53 -16.29
CA LYS A 60 -1.16 12.39 -17.53
C LYS A 60 -2.64 12.69 -17.30
N ILE A 61 -3.22 12.18 -16.21
CA ILE A 61 -4.63 12.44 -15.89
C ILE A 61 -4.87 13.93 -15.66
N ALA A 62 -3.95 14.63 -14.99
CA ALA A 62 -4.05 16.06 -14.78
C ALA A 62 -4.06 16.90 -16.08
N GLN A 63 -3.45 16.39 -17.16
CA GLN A 63 -3.40 17.05 -18.48
C GLN A 63 -4.63 16.78 -19.35
N LEU A 64 -5.42 15.77 -19.02
CA LEU A 64 -6.62 15.40 -19.78
C LEU A 64 -7.80 16.28 -19.38
N LYS A 65 -8.71 16.53 -20.35
CA LYS A 65 -10.00 17.16 -20.06
C LYS A 65 -11.01 16.07 -19.75
N PHE A 66 -11.54 16.10 -18.54
CA PHE A 66 -12.64 15.26 -18.11
C PHE A 66 -13.95 16.04 -18.11
N ASN A 67 -15.04 15.42 -18.47
CA ASN A 67 -16.38 15.99 -18.30
C ASN A 67 -16.79 15.99 -16.81
N ASP A 68 -16.24 15.08 -16.04
CA ASP A 68 -16.42 14.96 -14.59
C ASP A 68 -15.08 15.24 -13.89
N GLU A 69 -14.93 16.47 -13.39
CA GLU A 69 -13.74 16.91 -12.65
C GLU A 69 -13.59 16.15 -11.32
N LYS A 70 -14.70 15.76 -10.68
CA LYS A 70 -14.66 15.00 -9.42
C LYS A 70 -14.05 13.61 -9.67
N TYR A 71 -14.45 12.97 -10.76
CA TYR A 71 -13.87 11.70 -11.14
C TYR A 71 -12.38 11.81 -11.50
N GLN A 72 -11.99 12.87 -12.21
CA GLN A 72 -10.57 13.15 -12.51
C GLN A 72 -9.74 13.28 -11.22
N LYS A 73 -10.20 14.09 -10.27
CA LYS A 73 -9.54 14.28 -8.97
C LYS A 73 -9.43 12.99 -8.19
N ARG A 74 -10.50 12.20 -8.18
CA ARG A 74 -10.50 10.87 -7.56
C ARG A 74 -9.42 9.96 -8.13
N LEU A 75 -9.26 9.88 -9.46
CA LEU A 75 -8.23 9.05 -10.10
C LEU A 75 -6.81 9.50 -9.71
N ILE A 76 -6.57 10.81 -9.61
CA ILE A 76 -5.29 11.35 -9.13
C ILE A 76 -5.07 11.01 -7.67
N ALA A 77 -6.11 11.10 -6.83
CA ALA A 77 -6.05 10.75 -5.42
C ALA A 77 -5.75 9.26 -5.20
N GLU A 78 -6.36 8.37 -5.99
CA GLU A 78 -6.05 6.94 -5.97
C GLU A 78 -4.59 6.67 -6.35
N ALA A 79 -4.06 7.36 -7.35
CA ALA A 79 -2.65 7.24 -7.73
C ALA A 79 -1.69 7.75 -6.64
N LYS A 80 -2.03 8.85 -5.94
CA LYS A 80 -1.27 9.35 -4.79
C LYS A 80 -1.32 8.35 -3.62
N PHE A 81 -2.49 7.80 -3.30
CA PHE A 81 -2.64 6.77 -2.28
C PHE A 81 -1.72 5.56 -2.56
N LEU A 82 -1.73 5.05 -3.79
CA LEU A 82 -0.87 3.92 -4.16
C LEU A 82 0.62 4.29 -4.13
N ARG A 83 1.00 5.52 -4.50
CA ARG A 83 2.38 5.98 -4.40
C ARG A 83 2.85 6.03 -2.95
N GLY A 84 2.06 6.60 -2.06
CA GLY A 84 2.32 6.59 -0.62
C GLY A 84 2.44 5.17 -0.06
N PHE A 85 1.57 4.26 -0.51
CA PHE A 85 1.62 2.85 -0.14
C PHE A 85 2.94 2.18 -0.56
N TYR A 86 3.39 2.38 -1.81
CA TYR A 86 4.65 1.80 -2.28
C TYR A 86 5.86 2.38 -1.55
N TYR A 87 5.89 3.69 -1.27
CA TYR A 87 6.94 4.29 -0.46
C TYR A 87 6.93 3.79 0.99
N PHE A 88 5.75 3.56 1.56
CA PHE A 88 5.64 2.97 2.89
C PHE A 88 6.20 1.55 2.93
N GLU A 89 5.93 0.73 1.90
CA GLU A 89 6.54 -0.59 1.77
C GLU A 89 8.08 -0.53 1.66
N LEU A 90 8.59 0.46 0.97
CA LEU A 90 10.04 0.64 0.81
C LEU A 90 10.69 1.11 2.12
N VAL A 91 10.14 2.14 2.78
CA VAL A 91 10.75 2.72 3.99
C VAL A 91 10.80 1.74 5.16
N LYS A 92 9.81 0.88 5.30
CA LYS A 92 9.79 -0.18 6.33
C LYS A 92 11.00 -1.12 6.21
N ASN A 93 11.40 -1.45 4.99
CA ASN A 93 12.40 -2.47 4.72
C ASN A 93 13.81 -1.88 4.50
N PHE A 94 13.90 -0.65 3.96
CA PHE A 94 15.17 -0.07 3.54
C PHE A 94 15.55 1.22 4.27
N GLY A 95 14.69 1.72 5.15
CA GLY A 95 14.84 3.08 5.70
C GLY A 95 14.58 4.14 4.63
N GLY A 96 15.33 5.24 4.64
CA GLY A 96 15.20 6.26 3.60
C GLY A 96 15.52 5.72 2.20
N VAL A 97 14.84 6.22 1.18
CA VAL A 97 14.96 5.77 -0.21
C VAL A 97 14.96 6.95 -1.19
N PRO A 98 15.44 6.80 -2.43
CA PRO A 98 15.32 7.84 -3.45
C PRO A 98 13.87 8.25 -3.70
N LEU A 99 13.56 9.54 -3.60
CA LEU A 99 12.23 10.06 -3.87
C LEU A 99 12.09 10.47 -5.34
N VAL A 100 11.34 9.69 -6.11
CA VAL A 100 11.03 9.95 -7.52
C VAL A 100 9.57 10.39 -7.61
N MET A 101 9.34 11.70 -7.66
CA MET A 101 8.00 12.29 -7.51
C MET A 101 7.35 12.70 -8.84
N SER A 102 8.05 12.49 -9.95
CA SER A 102 7.57 12.80 -11.30
C SER A 102 8.05 11.74 -12.27
N LEU A 103 7.47 11.71 -13.47
CA LEU A 103 7.99 10.88 -14.56
C LEU A 103 9.40 11.35 -14.92
N LYS A 104 10.35 10.44 -14.85
CA LYS A 104 11.77 10.70 -15.12
C LYS A 104 12.28 9.79 -16.24
N MET A 105 13.14 10.34 -17.08
CA MET A 105 13.92 9.52 -18.01
C MET A 105 15.03 8.77 -17.25
N PRO A 106 15.49 7.62 -17.74
CA PRO A 106 16.54 6.85 -17.06
C PRO A 106 17.82 7.67 -16.73
N SER A 107 18.19 8.61 -17.59
CA SER A 107 19.33 9.50 -17.36
C SER A 107 19.13 10.49 -16.21
N GLU A 108 17.89 10.88 -15.93
CA GLU A 108 17.55 11.82 -14.85
C GLU A 108 17.49 11.12 -13.48
N VAL A 109 17.27 9.80 -13.47
CA VAL A 109 17.20 9.01 -12.23
C VAL A 109 18.59 8.76 -11.64
N GLN A 110 19.63 8.70 -12.47
CA GLN A 110 21.00 8.37 -12.04
C GLN A 110 21.58 9.36 -11.01
N GLY A 111 21.09 10.61 -10.98
CA GLY A 111 21.53 11.63 -10.04
C GLY A 111 20.72 11.75 -8.76
N ILE A 112 19.65 10.95 -8.61
CA ILE A 112 18.79 11.03 -7.43
C ILE A 112 19.45 10.31 -6.26
N THR A 113 19.80 11.08 -5.23
CA THR A 113 20.37 10.53 -4.00
C THR A 113 19.31 9.95 -3.08
N ARG A 114 19.74 9.13 -2.14
CA ARG A 114 18.89 8.55 -1.11
C ARG A 114 18.40 9.64 -0.16
N ALA A 115 17.09 9.78 0.01
CA ALA A 115 16.50 10.60 1.04
C ALA A 115 16.63 9.93 2.43
N THR A 116 16.51 10.71 3.48
CA THR A 116 16.41 10.17 4.85
C THR A 116 15.08 9.47 5.08
N SER A 117 15.00 8.64 6.12
CA SER A 117 13.73 8.02 6.54
C SER A 117 12.68 9.08 6.87
N ALA A 118 13.07 10.17 7.53
CA ALA A 118 12.15 11.27 7.88
C ALA A 118 11.57 11.95 6.64
N GLU A 119 12.39 12.26 5.63
CA GLU A 119 11.93 12.84 4.37
C GLU A 119 11.02 11.87 3.61
N THR A 120 11.34 10.57 3.63
CA THR A 120 10.50 9.55 3.01
C THR A 120 9.14 9.45 3.69
N TYR A 121 9.09 9.43 5.03
CA TYR A 121 7.82 9.45 5.76
C TYR A 121 7.04 10.74 5.54
N ALA A 122 7.70 11.90 5.49
CA ALA A 122 7.03 13.16 5.18
C ALA A 122 6.31 13.13 3.82
N GLN A 123 6.95 12.52 2.81
CA GLN A 123 6.32 12.34 1.50
C GLN A 123 5.15 11.36 1.53
N ILE A 124 5.27 10.25 2.28
CA ILE A 124 4.18 9.28 2.47
C ILE A 124 2.97 9.95 3.13
N GLU A 125 3.20 10.71 4.21
CA GLU A 125 2.15 11.46 4.89
C GLU A 125 1.47 12.46 3.95
N GLN A 126 2.25 13.17 3.12
CA GLN A 126 1.72 14.12 2.16
C GLN A 126 0.85 13.43 1.11
N ASP A 127 1.31 12.31 0.54
CA ASP A 127 0.56 11.55 -0.45
C ASP A 127 -0.78 11.05 0.12
N PHE A 128 -0.81 10.55 1.37
CA PHE A 128 -2.06 10.11 2.00
C PHE A 128 -2.98 11.29 2.35
N LYS A 129 -2.44 12.41 2.82
CA LYS A 129 -3.23 13.63 3.10
C LYS A 129 -3.84 14.21 1.83
N ASP A 130 -3.06 14.27 0.76
CA ASP A 130 -3.56 14.72 -0.54
C ASP A 130 -4.65 13.80 -1.09
N ALA A 131 -4.47 12.49 -0.93
CA ALA A 131 -5.46 11.51 -1.36
C ALA A 131 -6.78 11.63 -0.59
N LEU A 132 -6.74 11.93 0.70
CA LEU A 132 -7.93 12.11 1.55
C LEU A 132 -8.90 13.16 1.04
N ALA A 133 -8.42 14.19 0.34
CA ALA A 133 -9.25 15.31 -0.11
C ALA A 133 -10.28 14.88 -1.18
N ASP A 134 -9.93 13.92 -2.03
CA ASP A 134 -10.71 13.56 -3.22
C ASP A 134 -11.12 12.08 -3.28
N LEU A 135 -10.69 11.25 -2.32
CA LEU A 135 -11.13 9.85 -2.23
C LEU A 135 -12.55 9.75 -1.63
N PRO A 136 -13.41 8.91 -2.21
CA PRO A 136 -14.75 8.67 -1.68
C PRO A 136 -14.69 7.88 -0.36
N LYS A 137 -15.76 7.97 0.43
CA LYS A 137 -16.01 7.02 1.52
C LYS A 137 -16.36 5.65 0.94
N LYS A 138 -16.17 4.60 1.74
CA LYS A 138 -16.49 3.23 1.32
C LYS A 138 -17.95 3.08 0.90
N ALA A 139 -18.87 3.68 1.63
CA ALA A 139 -20.30 3.65 1.34
C ALA A 139 -20.70 4.40 0.05
N GLU A 140 -19.82 5.24 -0.50
CA GLU A 140 -20.04 6.00 -1.74
C GLU A 140 -19.55 5.26 -2.99
N LEU A 141 -18.89 4.11 -2.83
CA LEU A 141 -18.41 3.31 -3.95
C LEU A 141 -19.57 2.66 -4.70
N SER A 142 -19.54 2.74 -6.02
CA SER A 142 -20.41 1.92 -6.86
C SER A 142 -19.99 0.44 -6.82
N ALA A 143 -20.87 -0.47 -7.20
CA ALA A 143 -20.55 -1.90 -7.26
C ALA A 143 -19.32 -2.20 -8.14
N ASN A 144 -19.11 -1.42 -9.20
CA ASN A 144 -17.95 -1.57 -10.10
C ASN A 144 -16.65 -0.98 -9.54
N ASP A 145 -16.72 -0.24 -8.43
CA ASP A 145 -15.58 0.42 -7.80
C ASP A 145 -15.16 -0.26 -6.48
N ILE A 146 -15.84 -1.34 -6.09
CA ILE A 146 -15.46 -2.10 -4.90
C ILE A 146 -14.02 -2.56 -5.01
N GLY A 147 -13.23 -2.38 -3.95
CA GLY A 147 -11.81 -2.69 -3.92
C GLY A 147 -10.88 -1.51 -4.30
N ARG A 148 -11.42 -0.41 -4.81
CA ARG A 148 -10.63 0.82 -5.04
C ARG A 148 -10.34 1.55 -3.73
N ALA A 149 -9.32 2.43 -3.75
CA ALA A 149 -8.93 3.18 -2.58
C ALA A 149 -10.05 4.11 -2.08
N THR A 150 -10.21 4.17 -0.78
CA THR A 150 -11.20 5.01 -0.09
C THR A 150 -10.53 6.01 0.85
N SER A 151 -11.26 7.02 1.29
CA SER A 151 -10.78 7.95 2.31
C SER A 151 -10.43 7.23 3.61
N GLY A 152 -11.19 6.20 3.99
CA GLY A 152 -10.90 5.37 5.15
C GLY A 152 -9.61 4.56 4.99
N ALA A 153 -9.33 4.02 3.79
CA ALA A 153 -8.06 3.37 3.50
C ALA A 153 -6.87 4.34 3.66
N ALA A 154 -7.00 5.57 3.13
CA ALA A 154 -5.96 6.59 3.25
C ALA A 154 -5.75 7.03 4.70
N LYS A 155 -6.83 7.20 5.50
CA LYS A 155 -6.74 7.47 6.94
C LYS A 155 -6.02 6.34 7.68
N GLY A 156 -6.41 5.09 7.46
CA GLY A 156 -5.78 3.94 8.10
C GLY A 156 -4.29 3.83 7.78
N MET A 157 -3.90 4.06 6.51
CA MET A 157 -2.50 4.04 6.11
C MET A 157 -1.72 5.24 6.66
N LEU A 158 -2.32 6.44 6.75
CA LEU A 158 -1.72 7.60 7.38
C LEU A 158 -1.47 7.37 8.87
N ALA A 159 -2.47 6.86 9.59
CA ALA A 159 -2.33 6.50 11.01
C ALA A 159 -1.22 5.45 11.21
N LYS A 160 -1.18 4.43 10.34
CA LYS A 160 -0.11 3.41 10.36
C LYS A 160 1.27 4.04 10.13
N ALA A 161 1.39 4.98 9.18
CA ALA A 161 2.65 5.69 8.95
C ALA A 161 3.08 6.52 10.17
N TYR A 162 2.14 7.14 10.89
CA TYR A 162 2.41 7.83 12.15
C TYR A 162 2.88 6.86 13.25
N LEU A 163 2.21 5.71 13.41
CA LEU A 163 2.60 4.71 14.40
C LEU A 163 4.03 4.22 14.21
N TYR A 164 4.45 4.00 12.96
CA TYR A 164 5.82 3.56 12.64
C TYR A 164 6.89 4.61 12.96
N GLN A 165 6.48 5.88 13.12
CA GLN A 165 7.36 6.99 13.52
C GLN A 165 7.25 7.32 15.01
N GLY A 166 6.40 6.63 15.77
CA GLY A 166 6.11 6.98 17.18
C GLY A 166 5.27 8.23 17.36
N LYS A 167 4.63 8.74 16.28
CA LYS A 167 3.73 9.90 16.31
C LYS A 167 2.33 9.49 16.77
N TYR A 168 2.22 9.09 18.03
CA TYR A 168 0.97 8.53 18.57
C TYR A 168 -0.14 9.58 18.71
N ALA A 169 0.23 10.82 19.05
CA ALA A 169 -0.72 11.93 19.19
C ALA A 169 -1.42 12.29 17.86
N GLU A 170 -0.73 12.09 16.73
CA GLU A 170 -1.26 12.31 15.40
C GLU A 170 -2.08 11.11 14.90
N ALA A 171 -1.71 9.90 15.29
CA ALA A 171 -2.40 8.67 14.90
C ALA A 171 -3.73 8.47 15.62
N GLU A 172 -3.78 8.77 16.93
CA GLU A 172 -4.93 8.51 17.78
C GLU A 172 -6.24 9.10 17.27
N PRO A 173 -6.34 10.42 16.95
CA PRO A 173 -7.61 11.01 16.50
C PRO A 173 -8.11 10.38 15.20
N ILE A 174 -7.22 10.02 14.28
CA ILE A 174 -7.59 9.36 13.02
C ILE A 174 -8.19 7.97 13.28
N LEU A 175 -7.57 7.20 14.16
CA LEU A 175 -8.05 5.86 14.53
C LEU A 175 -9.36 5.92 15.29
N GLN A 176 -9.54 6.90 16.16
CA GLN A 176 -10.80 7.13 16.87
C GLN A 176 -11.93 7.50 15.91
N GLU A 177 -11.65 8.35 14.90
CA GLU A 177 -12.61 8.70 13.86
C GLU A 177 -13.01 7.48 13.03
N LEU A 178 -12.05 6.68 12.57
CA LEU A 178 -12.31 5.48 11.75
C LEU A 178 -13.19 4.46 12.45
N THR A 179 -12.99 4.26 13.74
CA THR A 179 -13.71 3.26 14.55
C THR A 179 -14.90 3.84 15.30
N CYS A 180 -15.18 5.13 15.18
CA CYS A 180 -16.16 5.88 15.98
C CYS A 180 -16.01 5.60 17.49
N ARG A 181 -14.79 5.58 17.99
CA ARG A 181 -14.46 5.36 19.41
C ARG A 181 -13.63 6.51 19.95
N GLY A 182 -13.77 6.79 21.25
CA GLY A 182 -13.04 7.85 21.92
C GLY A 182 -13.58 9.25 21.68
N SER A 183 -12.78 10.27 21.97
CA SER A 183 -13.20 11.68 21.94
C SER A 183 -13.39 12.28 20.54
N HIS A 184 -12.83 11.67 19.53
CA HIS A 184 -12.94 12.09 18.14
C HIS A 184 -13.99 11.29 17.35
N ALA A 185 -14.73 10.41 18.03
CA ALA A 185 -15.81 9.63 17.42
C ALA A 185 -16.96 10.54 16.97
N SER A 186 -17.48 10.31 15.77
CA SER A 186 -18.66 10.98 15.27
C SER A 186 -19.48 10.08 14.35
N GLY A 187 -20.77 9.96 14.62
CA GLY A 187 -21.69 9.20 13.78
C GLY A 187 -21.53 7.68 13.87
N THR A 188 -21.96 6.99 12.81
CA THR A 188 -21.84 5.53 12.68
C THR A 188 -20.46 5.15 12.15
N PRO A 189 -19.80 4.13 12.70
CA PRO A 189 -18.49 3.70 12.22
C PRO A 189 -18.59 3.21 10.77
N GLU A 190 -17.63 3.63 9.96
CA GLU A 190 -17.48 3.15 8.58
C GLU A 190 -16.82 1.77 8.56
N TYR A 191 -16.04 1.47 9.60
CA TYR A 191 -15.30 0.21 9.78
C TYR A 191 -15.55 -0.34 11.19
N GLU A 192 -15.78 -1.64 11.26
CA GLU A 192 -16.02 -2.37 12.50
C GLU A 192 -15.37 -3.75 12.41
N LEU A 193 -15.08 -4.35 13.55
CA LEU A 193 -14.68 -5.75 13.60
C LEU A 193 -15.85 -6.66 13.14
N MET A 194 -15.50 -7.75 12.48
CA MET A 194 -16.47 -8.81 12.15
C MET A 194 -17.00 -9.44 13.44
N GLY A 195 -18.27 -9.79 13.43
CA GLY A 195 -18.91 -10.41 14.62
C GLY A 195 -18.40 -11.82 14.90
N ASP A 196 -17.96 -12.51 13.85
CA ASP A 196 -17.33 -13.83 13.92
C ASP A 196 -15.95 -13.74 13.24
N PHE A 197 -14.90 -14.10 13.97
CA PHE A 197 -13.52 -14.06 13.47
C PHE A 197 -13.31 -14.94 12.22
N SER A 198 -14.05 -16.06 12.10
CA SER A 198 -13.97 -16.94 10.92
C SER A 198 -14.36 -16.24 9.61
N GLN A 199 -15.22 -15.22 9.69
CA GLN A 199 -15.65 -14.42 8.54
C GLN A 199 -14.54 -13.59 7.90
N VAL A 200 -13.50 -13.22 8.67
CA VAL A 200 -12.36 -12.44 8.16
C VAL A 200 -11.63 -13.17 7.02
N TRP A 201 -11.64 -14.50 7.06
CA TRP A 201 -10.95 -15.37 6.10
C TRP A 201 -11.87 -15.96 5.03
N ASN A 202 -13.16 -15.64 5.05
CA ASN A 202 -14.14 -16.18 4.13
C ASN A 202 -14.33 -15.23 2.95
N ILE A 203 -14.23 -15.77 1.73
CA ILE A 203 -14.36 -15.03 0.47
C ILE A 203 -15.69 -14.26 0.35
N ASP A 204 -16.76 -14.76 0.95
CA ASP A 204 -18.07 -14.12 0.93
C ASP A 204 -18.10 -12.77 1.67
N TYR A 205 -17.08 -12.52 2.51
CA TYR A 205 -16.95 -11.30 3.30
C TYR A 205 -15.80 -10.40 2.82
N ASN A 206 -15.23 -10.67 1.63
CA ASN A 206 -14.23 -9.79 1.03
C ASN A 206 -14.77 -8.36 0.89
N ASN A 207 -13.90 -7.39 1.12
CA ASN A 207 -14.27 -5.97 1.20
C ASN A 207 -15.34 -5.67 2.28
N GLY A 208 -15.48 -6.55 3.27
CA GLY A 208 -16.40 -6.41 4.38
C GLY A 208 -16.09 -5.24 5.30
N LYS A 209 -16.88 -5.08 6.37
CA LYS A 209 -16.81 -3.92 7.26
C LYS A 209 -15.49 -3.76 8.03
N GLU A 210 -14.71 -4.83 8.19
CA GLU A 210 -13.38 -4.78 8.81
C GLU A 210 -12.28 -4.35 7.83
N SER A 211 -12.51 -4.55 6.53
CA SER A 211 -11.51 -4.29 5.49
C SER A 211 -11.37 -2.81 5.17
N LEU A 212 -10.19 -2.25 5.40
CA LEU A 212 -9.83 -0.88 5.02
C LEU A 212 -9.41 -0.80 3.54
N PHE A 213 -8.61 -1.76 3.09
CA PHE A 213 -8.12 -1.87 1.72
C PHE A 213 -7.66 -3.29 1.44
N GLU A 214 -8.11 -3.84 0.32
CA GLU A 214 -7.72 -5.18 -0.13
C GLU A 214 -7.17 -5.12 -1.55
N ILE A 215 -6.12 -5.90 -1.81
CA ILE A 215 -5.63 -6.12 -3.17
C ILE A 215 -6.54 -7.17 -3.80
N GLN A 216 -7.33 -6.73 -4.78
CA GLN A 216 -8.28 -7.60 -5.46
C GLN A 216 -7.56 -8.62 -6.34
N THR A 217 -7.96 -9.89 -6.24
CA THR A 217 -7.49 -10.99 -7.08
C THR A 217 -8.67 -11.63 -7.79
N SER A 218 -8.43 -12.27 -8.92
CA SER A 218 -9.45 -12.93 -9.73
C SER A 218 -8.94 -14.29 -10.18
N ASP A 219 -9.84 -15.22 -10.45
CA ASP A 219 -9.55 -16.51 -11.10
C ASP A 219 -9.18 -16.36 -12.58
N ASP A 220 -9.40 -15.18 -13.16
CA ASP A 220 -8.94 -14.88 -14.51
C ASP A 220 -7.40 -14.83 -14.53
N THR A 221 -6.81 -15.69 -15.33
CA THR A 221 -5.35 -15.84 -15.47
C THR A 221 -4.64 -14.56 -15.92
N GLN A 222 -5.36 -13.62 -16.55
CA GLN A 222 -4.82 -12.29 -16.88
C GLN A 222 -4.65 -11.39 -15.66
N TYR A 223 -5.47 -11.59 -14.61
CA TYR A 223 -5.52 -10.77 -13.40
C TYR A 223 -5.18 -11.52 -12.14
N SER A 224 -4.96 -12.84 -12.24
CA SER A 224 -4.57 -13.69 -11.10
C SER A 224 -3.16 -13.35 -10.64
N LEU A 225 -3.00 -13.04 -9.35
CA LEU A 225 -1.70 -12.92 -8.70
C LEU A 225 -1.20 -14.28 -8.17
N GLY A 226 -2.07 -15.33 -8.25
CA GLY A 226 -1.90 -16.57 -7.50
C GLY A 226 -0.96 -17.60 -8.13
N GLU A 227 -0.62 -17.52 -9.40
CA GLU A 227 0.11 -18.60 -10.08
C GLU A 227 1.46 -18.18 -10.67
N ARG A 228 2.14 -17.24 -10.07
CA ARG A 228 3.54 -16.94 -10.42
C ARG A 228 4.47 -17.43 -9.30
N TYR A 229 4.55 -18.75 -9.20
CA TYR A 229 5.59 -19.44 -8.46
C TYR A 229 6.49 -20.20 -9.41
#